data_b397bce84fcdd5164cbe873af599e0d4
#
_entry.id   b397bce84fcdd5164cbe873af599e0d4
#
_cell.length_a   1.000
_cell.length_b   1.000
_cell.length_c   1.000
_cell.angle_alpha   90.00
_cell.angle_beta   90.00
_cell.angle_gamma   90.00
#
_symmetry.space_group_name_H-M   'P 1'
#
loop_
_entity.id
_entity.type
_entity.pdbx_description
1 polymer ?
#
loop_
_entity_poly.entity_id
_entity_poly.type
_entity_poly.pdbx_seq_one_letter_code
_entity_poly.pdbx_strand_id
1 'polypeptide(L)'
;MRKVNAIIERASDGNYSIYSDADDLSYLITGTGKTVEEAKKCFEDGYADMRRYYAEEGKPFTEVEMVYKYDMASFLAYYSKVMSLAGLSRLTGINQQQLSHYATGRRHPSQKTVQKMQNAIHSFANDLSSVRFL
;
A
#
# COMPACT_ATOMS: atom_id res chain seq x y z
N MET A 1 12.16 15.51 7.28
CA MET A 1 11.79 14.26 7.98
C MET A 1 12.07 13.08 7.06
N ARG A 2 12.70 12.05 7.58
CA ARG A 2 13.01 10.85 6.82
C ARG A 2 11.74 10.10 6.43
N LYS A 3 11.69 9.59 5.20
CA LYS A 3 10.58 8.77 4.70
C LYS A 3 10.89 7.29 4.92
N VAL A 4 9.89 6.55 5.41
CA VAL A 4 9.97 5.11 5.61
C VAL A 4 8.76 4.46 4.93
N ASN A 5 8.99 3.37 4.22
CA ASN A 5 7.91 2.66 3.56
C ASN A 5 7.04 1.92 4.60
N ALA A 6 5.73 2.07 4.46
CA ALA A 6 4.74 1.28 5.19
C ALA A 6 4.10 0.33 4.17
N ILE A 7 4.47 -0.94 4.24
CA ILE A 7 4.08 -1.94 3.24
C ILE A 7 2.72 -2.52 3.58
N ILE A 8 1.80 -2.44 2.63
CA ILE A 8 0.44 -2.98 2.76
C ILE A 8 0.38 -4.34 2.05
N GLU A 9 0.09 -5.38 2.80
CA GLU A 9 -0.01 -6.75 2.29
C GLU A 9 -1.33 -7.40 2.68
N ARG A 10 -1.88 -8.20 1.78
CA ARG A 10 -3.02 -9.05 2.06
C ARG A 10 -2.51 -10.39 2.59
N ALA A 11 -2.98 -10.78 3.77
CA ALA A 11 -2.64 -12.06 4.37
C ALA A 11 -3.50 -13.19 3.77
N SER A 12 -3.08 -14.44 4.00
CA SER A 12 -3.78 -15.63 3.49
C SER A 12 -5.21 -15.76 4.00
N ASP A 13 -5.52 -15.18 5.17
CA ASP A 13 -6.87 -15.18 5.74
C ASP A 13 -7.76 -14.08 5.17
N GLY A 14 -7.25 -13.27 4.24
CA GLY A 14 -7.97 -12.15 3.64
C GLY A 14 -7.88 -10.84 4.40
N ASN A 15 -7.29 -10.84 5.58
CA ASN A 15 -7.02 -9.61 6.33
C ASN A 15 -5.83 -8.86 5.73
N TYR A 16 -5.70 -7.59 6.08
CA TYR A 16 -4.58 -6.76 5.64
C TYR A 16 -3.64 -6.48 6.79
N SER A 17 -2.36 -6.44 6.50
CA SER A 17 -1.33 -6.05 7.46
C SER A 17 -0.49 -4.93 6.87
N ILE A 18 0.01 -4.06 7.74
CA ILE A 18 0.92 -2.98 7.36
C ILE A 18 2.10 -3.06 8.31
N TYR A 19 3.30 -2.90 7.78
CA TYR A 19 4.51 -2.88 8.60
C TYR A 19 5.48 -1.84 8.06
N SER A 20 6.25 -1.24 8.97
CA SER A 20 7.30 -0.31 8.60
C SER A 20 8.51 -1.09 8.09
N ASP A 21 9.05 -0.67 6.95
CA ASP A 21 10.18 -1.32 6.28
C ASP A 21 11.43 -0.46 6.48
N ALA A 22 12.05 -0.58 7.67
CA ALA A 22 13.29 0.13 8.00
C ALA A 22 14.04 -0.64 9.09
N ASP A 23 15.19 -1.21 8.72
CA ASP A 23 16.01 -2.03 9.62
C ASP A 23 16.76 -1.23 10.66
N ASP A 24 16.97 0.06 10.41
CA ASP A 24 17.82 0.93 11.25
C ASP A 24 17.04 1.80 12.23
N LEU A 25 15.73 1.61 12.33
CA LEU A 25 14.92 2.25 13.38
C LEU A 25 14.96 1.40 14.65
N SER A 26 14.90 2.08 15.80
CA SER A 26 14.86 1.41 17.11
C SER A 26 13.49 0.83 17.45
N TYR A 27 12.51 1.00 16.57
CA TYR A 27 11.15 0.51 16.76
C TYR A 27 10.58 -0.02 15.45
N LEU A 28 9.60 -0.90 15.58
CA LEU A 28 8.84 -1.45 14.46
C LEU A 28 7.37 -1.15 14.69
N ILE A 29 6.70 -0.63 13.66
CA ILE A 29 5.25 -0.39 13.69
C ILE A 29 4.58 -1.43 12.81
N THR A 30 3.49 -2.00 13.32
CA THR A 30 2.62 -2.89 12.57
C THR A 30 1.16 -2.51 12.79
N GLY A 31 0.32 -2.88 11.85
CA GLY A 31 -1.11 -2.70 11.97
C GLY A 31 -1.84 -3.76 11.18
N THR A 32 -3.02 -4.16 11.63
CA THR A 32 -3.83 -5.17 10.97
C THR A 32 -5.29 -4.74 10.94
N GLY A 33 -6.05 -5.28 9.99
CA GLY A 33 -7.47 -5.02 9.88
C GLY A 33 -8.11 -5.86 8.78
N LYS A 34 -9.43 -5.89 8.78
CA LYS A 34 -10.20 -6.57 7.73
C LYS A 34 -10.21 -5.78 6.43
N THR A 35 -9.98 -4.48 6.51
CA THR A 35 -9.87 -3.57 5.38
C THR A 35 -8.55 -2.82 5.46
N VAL A 36 -8.16 -2.19 4.36
CA VAL A 36 -6.95 -1.36 4.33
C VAL A 36 -7.12 -0.16 5.26
N GLU A 37 -8.32 0.43 5.32
CA GLU A 37 -8.62 1.57 6.20
C GLU A 37 -8.43 1.19 7.67
N GLU A 38 -8.94 0.02 8.09
CA GLU A 38 -8.76 -0.47 9.47
C GLU A 38 -7.29 -0.74 9.77
N ALA A 39 -6.56 -1.34 8.82
CA ALA A 39 -5.15 -1.63 8.99
C ALA A 39 -4.33 -0.33 9.12
N LYS A 40 -4.66 0.69 8.34
CA LYS A 40 -4.00 2.00 8.43
C LYS A 40 -4.27 2.66 9.78
N LYS A 41 -5.51 2.64 10.25
CA LYS A 41 -5.83 3.20 11.55
C LYS A 41 -5.06 2.50 12.67
N CYS A 42 -5.04 1.17 12.65
CA CYS A 42 -4.28 0.38 13.61
C CYS A 42 -2.79 0.74 13.57
N PHE A 43 -2.23 0.87 12.37
CA PHE A 43 -0.83 1.23 12.17
C PHE A 43 -0.53 2.64 12.70
N GLU A 44 -1.38 3.61 12.39
CA GLU A 44 -1.21 5.00 12.85
C GLU A 44 -1.36 5.13 14.37
N ASP A 45 -2.31 4.41 14.96
CA ASP A 45 -2.45 4.32 16.42
C ASP A 45 -1.20 3.70 17.05
N GLY A 46 -0.64 2.67 16.41
CA GLY A 46 0.60 2.03 16.86
C GLY A 46 1.78 2.98 16.84
N TYR A 47 1.88 3.80 15.79
CA TYR A 47 2.93 4.83 15.71
C TYR A 47 2.79 5.87 16.83
N ALA A 48 1.57 6.35 17.07
CA ALA A 48 1.31 7.32 18.14
C ALA A 48 1.61 6.73 19.53
N ASP A 49 1.24 5.46 19.74
CA ASP A 49 1.53 4.76 20.99
C ASP A 49 3.04 4.59 21.21
N MET A 50 3.79 4.28 20.16
CA MET A 50 5.24 4.15 20.24
C MET A 50 5.91 5.47 20.57
N ARG A 51 5.46 6.56 19.95
CA ARG A 51 5.96 7.91 20.26
C ARG A 51 5.72 8.25 21.73
N ARG A 52 4.52 7.97 22.23
CA ARG A 52 4.17 8.24 23.63
C ARG A 52 4.99 7.39 24.59
N TYR A 53 5.20 6.11 24.27
CA TYR A 53 6.02 5.22 25.09
C TYR A 53 7.46 5.74 25.21
N TYR A 54 8.05 6.18 24.11
CA TYR A 54 9.41 6.73 24.13
C TYR A 54 9.50 8.00 24.98
N ALA A 55 8.47 8.87 24.89
CA ALA A 55 8.43 10.10 25.71
C ALA A 55 8.34 9.76 27.19
N GLU A 56 7.50 8.78 27.57
CA GLU A 56 7.36 8.34 28.97
C GLU A 56 8.66 7.75 29.52
N GLU A 57 9.40 7.05 28.69
CA GLU A 57 10.68 6.42 29.07
C GLU A 57 11.87 7.40 28.99
N GLY A 58 11.65 8.64 28.57
CA GLY A 58 12.71 9.62 28.40
C GLY A 58 13.70 9.28 27.28
N LYS A 59 13.28 8.50 26.31
CA LYS A 59 14.11 8.07 25.18
C LYS A 59 13.86 8.96 23.97
N PRO A 60 14.92 9.27 23.17
CA PRO A 60 14.72 10.02 21.94
C PRO A 60 13.95 9.19 20.93
N PHE A 61 12.94 9.80 20.30
CA PHE A 61 12.12 9.16 19.28
C PHE A 61 12.44 9.76 17.90
N THR A 62 12.87 8.91 16.98
CA THR A 62 13.10 9.34 15.60
C THR A 62 11.77 9.39 14.87
N GLU A 63 11.26 10.59 14.62
CA GLU A 63 10.04 10.75 13.84
C GLU A 63 10.32 10.54 12.36
N VAL A 64 9.38 9.85 11.69
CA VAL A 64 9.47 9.53 10.26
C VAL A 64 8.15 9.80 9.58
N GLU A 65 8.21 10.04 8.28
CA GLU A 65 7.02 10.11 7.43
C GLU A 65 6.78 8.74 6.83
N MET A 66 5.65 8.12 7.14
CA MET A 66 5.29 6.82 6.59
C MET A 66 4.69 6.98 5.19
N VAL A 67 5.26 6.27 4.23
CA VAL A 67 4.79 6.27 2.84
C VAL A 67 4.18 4.91 2.55
N TYR A 68 2.87 4.87 2.37
CA TYR A 68 2.16 3.61 2.12
C TYR A 68 2.47 3.09 0.73
N LYS A 69 2.82 1.81 0.66
CA LYS A 69 3.07 1.13 -0.60
C LYS A 69 2.42 -0.25 -0.57
N TYR A 70 1.80 -0.63 -1.69
CA TYR A 70 1.26 -1.97 -1.87
C TYR A 70 2.27 -2.86 -2.58
N ASP A 71 2.32 -4.13 -2.22
CA ASP A 71 2.81 -5.11 -3.17
C ASP A 71 1.75 -5.31 -4.26
N MET A 72 2.16 -5.70 -5.47
CA MET A 72 1.24 -5.73 -6.61
C MET A 72 0.06 -6.69 -6.40
N ALA A 73 0.32 -7.87 -5.86
CA ALA A 73 -0.74 -8.86 -5.63
C ALA A 73 -1.80 -8.33 -4.67
N SER A 74 -1.39 -7.66 -3.59
CA SER A 74 -2.31 -7.09 -2.60
C SER A 74 -3.10 -5.92 -3.16
N PHE A 75 -2.48 -5.07 -3.98
CA PHE A 75 -3.18 -4.00 -4.68
C PHE A 75 -4.28 -4.56 -5.58
N LEU A 76 -3.95 -5.54 -6.40
CA LEU A 76 -4.92 -6.14 -7.32
C LEU A 76 -6.06 -6.83 -6.58
N ALA A 77 -5.75 -7.52 -5.47
CA ALA A 77 -6.78 -8.15 -4.64
C ALA A 77 -7.72 -7.13 -4.02
N TYR A 78 -7.17 -6.06 -3.44
CA TYR A 78 -8.00 -5.05 -2.75
C TYR A 78 -8.88 -4.28 -3.72
N TYR A 79 -8.31 -3.83 -4.85
CA TYR A 79 -9.04 -3.01 -5.82
C TYR A 79 -9.86 -3.83 -6.85
N SER A 80 -9.86 -5.17 -6.75
CA SER A 80 -10.72 -6.02 -7.60
C SER A 80 -12.20 -5.71 -7.42
N LYS A 81 -12.58 -5.16 -6.27
CA LYS A 81 -13.98 -4.71 -6.01
C LYS A 81 -14.37 -3.51 -6.86
N VAL A 82 -13.42 -2.78 -7.41
CA VAL A 82 -13.67 -1.55 -8.17
C VAL A 82 -13.24 -1.70 -9.62
N MET A 83 -12.10 -2.35 -9.86
CA MET A 83 -11.51 -2.45 -11.19
C MET A 83 -11.24 -3.90 -11.58
N SER A 84 -11.74 -4.32 -12.75
CA SER A 84 -11.45 -5.65 -13.29
C SER A 84 -10.03 -5.70 -13.87
N LEU A 85 -9.47 -6.89 -13.99
CA LEU A 85 -8.18 -7.07 -14.67
C LEU A 85 -8.25 -6.63 -16.12
N ALA A 86 -9.38 -6.87 -16.79
CA ALA A 86 -9.59 -6.40 -18.16
C ALA A 86 -9.56 -4.88 -18.24
N GLY A 87 -10.22 -4.20 -17.30
CA GLY A 87 -10.21 -2.74 -17.21
C GLY A 87 -8.81 -2.18 -16.95
N LEU A 88 -8.09 -2.80 -16.01
CA LEU A 88 -6.72 -2.42 -15.73
C LEU A 88 -5.79 -2.65 -16.91
N SER A 89 -6.00 -3.74 -17.66
CA SER A 89 -5.22 -4.01 -18.86
C SER A 89 -5.42 -2.92 -19.91
N ARG A 90 -6.66 -2.48 -20.13
CA ARG A 90 -6.94 -1.37 -21.05
C ARG A 90 -6.33 -0.07 -20.58
N LEU A 91 -6.39 0.20 -19.27
CA LEU A 91 -5.87 1.42 -18.68
C LEU A 91 -4.36 1.49 -18.74
N THR A 92 -3.68 0.39 -18.44
CA THR A 92 -2.22 0.35 -18.27
C THR A 92 -1.47 -0.10 -19.52
N GLY A 93 -2.14 -0.80 -20.44
CA GLY A 93 -1.49 -1.45 -21.57
C GLY A 93 -0.75 -2.73 -21.20
N ILE A 94 -0.88 -3.19 -19.95
CA ILE A 94 -0.29 -4.46 -19.51
C ILE A 94 -1.25 -5.60 -19.86
N ASN A 95 -0.72 -6.69 -20.42
CA ASN A 95 -1.52 -7.83 -20.81
C ASN A 95 -2.31 -8.39 -19.62
N GLN A 96 -3.59 -8.70 -19.83
CA GLN A 96 -4.49 -9.18 -18.78
C GLN A 96 -4.00 -10.47 -18.12
N GLN A 97 -3.44 -11.39 -18.91
CA GLN A 97 -2.88 -12.64 -18.38
C GLN A 97 -1.71 -12.36 -17.45
N GLN A 98 -0.87 -11.39 -17.81
CA GLN A 98 0.25 -10.96 -16.95
C GLN A 98 -0.26 -10.38 -15.64
N LEU A 99 -1.30 -9.54 -15.69
CA LEU A 99 -1.93 -9.02 -14.47
C LEU A 99 -2.49 -10.14 -13.59
N SER A 100 -3.07 -11.17 -14.20
CA SER A 100 -3.56 -12.35 -13.48
C SER A 100 -2.41 -13.08 -12.76
N HIS A 101 -1.25 -13.19 -13.39
CA HIS A 101 -0.08 -13.80 -12.77
C HIS A 101 0.42 -12.98 -11.58
N TYR A 102 0.36 -11.67 -11.67
CA TYR A 102 0.70 -10.77 -10.54
C TYR A 102 -0.31 -10.92 -9.41
N ALA A 103 -1.60 -10.99 -9.74
CA ALA A 103 -2.66 -11.09 -8.74
C ALA A 103 -2.55 -12.37 -7.90
N THR A 104 -2.09 -13.47 -8.49
CA THR A 104 -1.91 -14.75 -7.79
C THR A 104 -0.54 -14.89 -7.14
N GLY A 105 0.36 -13.93 -7.33
CA GLY A 105 1.74 -14.03 -6.84
C GLY A 105 2.62 -14.97 -7.65
N ARG A 106 2.11 -15.51 -8.75
CA ARG A 106 2.84 -16.43 -9.62
C ARG A 106 4.05 -15.75 -10.27
N ARG A 107 3.93 -14.46 -10.54
CA ARG A 107 5.01 -13.63 -11.05
C ARG A 107 5.02 -12.29 -10.32
N HIS A 108 6.19 -11.69 -10.25
CA HIS A 108 6.36 -10.36 -9.68
C HIS A 108 6.73 -9.38 -10.80
N PRO A 109 6.12 -8.20 -10.84
CA PRO A 109 6.44 -7.22 -11.88
C PRO A 109 7.85 -6.65 -11.68
N SER A 110 8.49 -6.30 -12.79
CA SER A 110 9.73 -5.53 -12.75
C SER A 110 9.44 -4.11 -12.24
N GLN A 111 10.47 -3.40 -11.82
CA GLN A 111 10.33 -2.02 -11.38
C GLN A 111 9.75 -1.11 -12.48
N LYS A 112 10.12 -1.38 -13.73
CA LYS A 112 9.58 -0.66 -14.89
C LYS A 112 8.08 -0.87 -15.03
N THR A 113 7.60 -2.11 -14.83
CA THR A 113 6.17 -2.42 -14.89
C THR A 113 5.41 -1.81 -13.72
N VAL A 114 5.97 -1.84 -12.50
CA VAL A 114 5.40 -1.18 -11.33
C VAL A 114 5.22 0.31 -11.62
N GLN A 115 6.23 0.97 -12.17
CA GLN A 115 6.15 2.39 -12.48
C GLN A 115 5.11 2.68 -13.56
N LYS A 116 5.00 1.83 -14.57
CA LYS A 116 3.98 1.94 -15.63
C LYS A 116 2.57 1.84 -15.03
N MET A 117 2.34 0.89 -14.17
CA MET A 117 1.07 0.73 -13.46
C MET A 117 0.73 1.96 -12.64
N GLN A 118 1.67 2.43 -11.84
CA GLN A 118 1.47 3.58 -10.96
C GLN A 118 1.15 4.85 -11.76
N ASN A 119 1.90 5.11 -12.83
CA ASN A 119 1.68 6.27 -13.69
C ASN A 119 0.30 6.24 -14.34
N ALA A 120 -0.13 5.08 -14.84
CA ALA A 120 -1.43 4.92 -15.48
C ALA A 120 -2.57 5.14 -14.48
N ILE A 121 -2.46 4.62 -13.27
CA ILE A 121 -3.46 4.81 -12.21
C ILE A 121 -3.55 6.26 -11.79
N HIS A 122 -2.43 6.93 -11.60
CA HIS A 122 -2.41 8.35 -11.22
C HIS A 122 -3.00 9.23 -12.32
N SER A 123 -2.70 8.94 -13.58
CA SER A 123 -3.28 9.67 -14.71
C SER A 123 -4.79 9.49 -14.76
N PHE A 124 -5.28 8.27 -14.56
CA PHE A 124 -6.70 7.98 -14.52
C PHE A 124 -7.40 8.69 -13.36
N ALA A 125 -6.77 8.72 -12.20
CA ALA A 125 -7.31 9.42 -11.03
C ALA A 125 -7.45 10.92 -11.31
N ASN A 126 -6.49 11.53 -11.99
CA ASN A 126 -6.56 12.91 -12.40
C ASN A 126 -7.72 13.16 -13.37
N ASP A 127 -7.91 12.27 -14.35
CA ASP A 127 -9.02 12.37 -15.28
C ASP A 127 -10.36 12.31 -14.54
N LEU A 128 -10.51 11.34 -13.63
CA LEU A 128 -11.73 11.18 -12.85
C LEU A 128 -12.02 12.40 -11.98
N SER A 129 -11.00 13.03 -11.42
CA SER A 129 -11.17 14.20 -10.56
C SER A 129 -11.75 15.41 -11.31
N SER A 130 -11.64 15.45 -12.63
CA SER A 130 -12.19 16.51 -13.46
C SER A 130 -13.59 16.22 -14.00
N VAL A 131 -14.11 15.01 -13.82
CA VAL A 131 -15.44 14.64 -14.30
C VAL A 131 -16.52 15.41 -13.55
N ARG A 132 -17.48 15.96 -14.29
CA ARG A 132 -18.64 16.67 -13.75
C ARG A 132 -19.89 16.15 -14.46
N PHE A 133 -21.00 16.24 -13.80
CA PHE A 133 -22.28 15.78 -14.34
C PHE A 133 -23.24 16.96 -14.57
N LEU A 134 -24.19 16.80 -15.50
CA LEU A 134 -25.25 17.79 -15.75
C LEU A 134 -26.20 17.93 -14.56
#